data_0f8e599225fb73b92d01d4e0b45418b5
#
_entry.id   0f8e599225fb73b92d01d4e0b45418b5
#
_cell.length_a   1.000
_cell.length_b   1.000
_cell.length_c   1.000
_cell.angle_alpha   90.00
_cell.angle_beta   90.00
_cell.angle_gamma   90.00
#
_symmetry.space_group_name_H-M   'P 1'
#
loop_
_entity.id
_entity.type
_entity.pdbx_description
1 polymer ?
#
loop_
_entity_poly.entity_id
_entity_poly.type
_entity_poly.pdbx_seq_one_letter_code
_entity_poly.pdbx_strand_id
1 'polypeptide(L)'
;MNDKLATPGGPKTLHLRERREEDDTFGRVLALVRLLRDRCPWDKKQTARSLRPYLLEEAHEVAEAINVEDDALLQKELGDLLLNVAFQVILAEERGAFSTKDVITALEEKMVARHPHVFGDSESPPDWETMKAAERTSEAALQNEPVKTGIDPFEGIPPGLDPLSRAARVQKRMATFNFDWENIEGALAKVREEIVELQQVADTNLVFDIGDASERVEEEVGDLLFAAANTARLAGAHPANALLVSISKFENRCRRMIELAEMRSIDWETVGLETLDRLWDEVKQEEA
;
A
#
# COMPACT_ATOMS: atom_id res chain seq x y z
N MET A 1 15.45 1.55 -59.99
CA MET A 1 14.13 1.28 -59.42
C MET A 1 14.29 0.08 -58.50
N ASN A 2 14.57 0.34 -57.24
CA ASN A 2 14.65 -0.69 -56.21
C ASN A 2 13.71 -0.30 -55.09
N ASP A 3 12.55 -0.90 -55.16
CA ASP A 3 11.55 -0.85 -54.08
C ASP A 3 12.05 -1.71 -52.96
N LYS A 4 12.53 -1.11 -51.88
CA LYS A 4 12.78 -1.81 -50.62
C LYS A 4 11.47 -1.92 -49.86
N LEU A 5 10.88 -3.10 -49.92
CA LEU A 5 9.85 -3.54 -48.98
C LEU A 5 10.28 -3.24 -47.55
N ALA A 6 9.57 -2.30 -46.92
CA ALA A 6 9.65 -2.07 -45.50
C ALA A 6 9.07 -3.27 -44.76
N THR A 7 9.87 -3.96 -43.99
CA THR A 7 9.42 -4.95 -43.00
C THR A 7 8.54 -4.26 -41.98
N PRO A 8 7.35 -4.83 -41.62
CA PRO A 8 6.54 -4.26 -40.54
C PRO A 8 7.32 -4.33 -39.24
N GLY A 9 7.38 -3.21 -38.54
CA GLY A 9 8.16 -3.03 -37.33
C GLY A 9 7.81 -4.06 -36.27
N GLY A 10 8.85 -4.77 -35.84
CA GLY A 10 8.82 -5.43 -34.55
C GLY A 10 8.54 -4.41 -33.43
N PRO A 11 8.14 -4.86 -32.24
CA PRO A 11 7.81 -3.96 -31.14
C PRO A 11 8.92 -2.93 -31.01
N LYS A 12 8.55 -1.65 -31.02
CA LYS A 12 9.49 -0.56 -30.80
C LYS A 12 10.16 -0.83 -29.46
N THR A 13 11.28 -1.54 -29.50
CA THR A 13 12.15 -1.70 -28.35
C THR A 13 12.50 -0.27 -27.96
N LEU A 14 11.91 0.17 -26.89
CA LEU A 14 12.05 1.52 -26.41
C LEU A 14 13.52 1.88 -26.43
N HIS A 15 13.83 3.04 -26.97
CA HIS A 15 15.11 3.67 -26.77
C HIS A 15 15.26 4.12 -25.30
N LEU A 16 15.06 3.20 -24.34
CA LEU A 16 15.56 3.30 -22.96
C LEU A 16 17.11 3.39 -22.97
N ARG A 17 17.71 3.46 -24.16
CA ARG A 17 19.17 3.46 -24.39
C ARG A 17 19.80 4.83 -24.51
N GLU A 18 19.09 5.90 -24.36
CA GLU A 18 19.75 7.14 -23.99
C GLU A 18 20.12 7.00 -22.51
N ARG A 19 21.33 6.46 -22.27
CA ARG A 19 21.93 6.44 -20.93
C ARG A 19 21.92 7.85 -20.40
N ARG A 20 21.02 8.12 -19.47
CA ARG A 20 21.06 9.32 -18.66
C ARG A 20 22.08 9.10 -17.54
N GLU A 21 22.63 10.17 -16.99
CA GLU A 21 23.52 10.08 -15.80
C GLU A 21 22.85 9.32 -14.64
N GLU A 22 21.53 9.25 -14.62
CA GLU A 22 20.71 8.53 -13.64
C GLU A 22 20.82 6.99 -13.77
N ASP A 23 21.21 6.44 -14.92
CA ASP A 23 21.26 4.98 -15.15
C ASP A 23 22.27 4.26 -14.24
N ASP A 24 23.30 4.95 -13.75
CA ASP A 24 24.31 4.42 -12.85
C ASP A 24 23.95 4.62 -11.36
N THR A 25 22.91 5.37 -11.04
CA THR A 25 22.60 5.79 -9.67
C THR A 25 22.15 4.62 -8.80
N PHE A 26 21.28 3.75 -9.31
CA PHE A 26 20.90 2.53 -8.60
C PHE A 26 22.06 1.54 -8.46
N GLY A 27 22.93 1.45 -9.46
CA GLY A 27 24.17 0.66 -9.41
C GLY A 27 25.09 1.07 -8.26
N ARG A 28 25.14 2.37 -7.91
CA ARG A 28 25.92 2.87 -6.76
C ARG A 28 25.34 2.36 -5.42
N VAL A 29 24.02 2.33 -5.29
CA VAL A 29 23.37 1.80 -4.07
C VAL A 29 23.66 0.31 -3.91
N LEU A 30 23.56 -0.46 -4.99
CA LEU A 30 23.91 -1.88 -4.98
C LEU A 30 25.39 -2.12 -4.62
N ALA A 31 26.30 -1.30 -5.15
CA ALA A 31 27.72 -1.36 -4.80
C ALA A 31 27.97 -1.04 -3.33
N LEU A 32 27.25 -0.05 -2.76
CA LEU A 32 27.30 0.29 -1.34
C LEU A 32 26.86 -0.92 -0.49
N VAL A 33 25.74 -1.53 -0.82
CA VAL A 33 25.23 -2.70 -0.07
C VAL A 33 26.22 -3.86 -0.13
N ARG A 34 26.82 -4.17 -1.30
CA ARG A 34 27.87 -5.20 -1.41
C ARG A 34 29.05 -4.88 -0.50
N LEU A 35 29.50 -3.62 -0.45
CA LEU A 35 30.58 -3.19 0.41
C LEU A 35 30.23 -3.37 1.90
N LEU A 36 29.03 -2.97 2.30
CA LEU A 36 28.53 -3.13 3.67
C LEU A 36 28.49 -4.61 4.06
N ARG A 37 27.96 -5.47 3.20
CA ARG A 37 27.91 -6.92 3.44
C ARG A 37 29.30 -7.56 3.52
N ASP A 38 30.29 -7.03 2.82
CA ASP A 38 31.67 -7.49 2.91
C ASP A 38 32.34 -7.05 4.22
N ARG A 39 32.14 -5.81 4.65
CA ARG A 39 32.94 -5.16 5.70
C ARG A 39 32.24 -4.95 7.04
N CYS A 40 30.93 -4.82 7.06
CA CYS A 40 30.18 -4.60 8.29
C CYS A 40 29.71 -5.93 8.89
N PRO A 41 30.10 -6.27 10.14
CA PRO A 41 29.70 -7.53 10.77
C PRO A 41 28.18 -7.64 11.00
N TRP A 42 27.48 -6.52 11.13
CA TRP A 42 26.04 -6.50 11.28
C TRP A 42 25.35 -6.79 9.94
N ASP A 43 25.72 -6.05 8.88
CA ASP A 43 25.15 -6.22 7.54
C ASP A 43 25.40 -7.62 6.99
N LYS A 44 26.59 -8.17 7.24
CA LYS A 44 26.96 -9.53 6.80
C LYS A 44 26.05 -10.63 7.36
N LYS A 45 25.46 -10.41 8.55
CA LYS A 45 24.55 -11.37 9.20
C LYS A 45 23.11 -11.26 8.73
N GLN A 46 22.77 -10.18 8.04
CA GLN A 46 21.39 -9.95 7.62
C GLN A 46 20.93 -10.98 6.57
N THR A 47 19.65 -11.31 6.65
CA THR A 47 18.94 -12.18 5.71
C THR A 47 17.72 -11.42 5.18
N ALA A 48 17.13 -11.88 4.08
CA ALA A 48 15.87 -11.30 3.56
C ALA A 48 14.78 -11.27 4.64
N ARG A 49 14.72 -12.30 5.49
CA ARG A 49 13.76 -12.39 6.58
C ARG A 49 14.03 -11.40 7.72
N SER A 50 15.31 -11.21 8.10
CA SER A 50 15.65 -10.27 9.18
C SER A 50 15.44 -8.81 8.78
N LEU A 51 15.57 -8.49 7.48
CA LEU A 51 15.36 -7.12 6.95
C LEU A 51 13.91 -6.84 6.53
N ARG A 52 13.03 -7.84 6.52
CA ARG A 52 11.62 -7.64 6.17
C ARG A 52 10.90 -6.61 7.04
N PRO A 53 11.08 -6.57 8.39
CA PRO A 53 10.47 -5.54 9.22
C PRO A 53 10.88 -4.13 8.80
N TYR A 54 12.17 -3.89 8.59
CA TYR A 54 12.69 -2.58 8.16
C TYR A 54 12.13 -2.15 6.80
N LEU A 55 12.05 -3.06 5.82
CA LEU A 55 11.43 -2.76 4.52
C LEU A 55 9.99 -2.23 4.66
N LEU A 56 9.21 -2.79 5.60
CA LEU A 56 7.85 -2.35 5.86
C LEU A 56 7.82 -1.02 6.63
N GLU A 57 8.72 -0.84 7.58
CA GLU A 57 8.90 0.39 8.35
C GLU A 57 9.21 1.57 7.43
N GLU A 58 10.25 1.45 6.59
CA GLU A 58 10.60 2.50 5.62
C GLU A 58 9.47 2.81 4.64
N ALA A 59 8.72 1.80 4.23
CA ALA A 59 7.55 2.04 3.37
C ALA A 59 6.46 2.85 4.08
N HIS A 60 6.28 2.68 5.39
CA HIS A 60 5.36 3.48 6.19
C HIS A 60 5.90 4.90 6.43
N GLU A 61 7.21 5.06 6.65
CA GLU A 61 7.85 6.37 6.83
C GLU A 61 7.78 7.20 5.54
N VAL A 62 7.98 6.57 4.36
CA VAL A 62 7.72 7.21 3.06
C VAL A 62 6.26 7.65 2.94
N ALA A 63 5.31 6.81 3.34
CA ALA A 63 3.88 7.16 3.27
C ALA A 63 3.55 8.34 4.21
N GLU A 64 4.13 8.38 5.40
CA GLU A 64 3.95 9.49 6.33
C GLU A 64 4.58 10.79 5.80
N ALA A 65 5.80 10.74 5.26
CA ALA A 65 6.45 11.90 4.66
C ALA A 65 5.62 12.52 3.52
N ILE A 66 4.94 11.67 2.73
CA ILE A 66 3.99 12.11 1.70
C ILE A 66 2.77 12.78 2.33
N ASN A 67 2.23 12.22 3.42
CA ASN A 67 1.04 12.75 4.10
C ASN A 67 1.28 14.13 4.72
N VAL A 68 2.48 14.35 5.28
CA VAL A 68 2.83 15.64 5.90
C VAL A 68 3.43 16.65 4.90
N GLU A 69 3.54 16.27 3.63
CA GLU A 69 4.09 17.10 2.54
C GLU A 69 5.50 17.64 2.83
N ASP A 70 6.34 16.84 3.53
CA ASP A 70 7.74 17.19 3.85
C ASP A 70 8.70 16.54 2.85
N ASP A 71 9.14 17.31 1.87
CA ASP A 71 10.06 16.85 0.83
C ASP A 71 11.44 16.44 1.38
N ALA A 72 11.91 17.05 2.45
CA ALA A 72 13.21 16.70 3.05
C ALA A 72 13.12 15.34 3.76
N LEU A 73 12.05 15.12 4.49
CA LEU A 73 11.73 13.82 5.09
C LEU A 73 11.52 12.77 4.01
N LEU A 74 10.72 13.07 2.99
CA LEU A 74 10.46 12.16 1.88
C LEU A 74 11.75 11.73 1.16
N GLN A 75 12.68 12.68 0.92
CA GLN A 75 13.97 12.37 0.33
C GLN A 75 14.78 11.38 1.17
N LYS A 76 14.78 11.56 2.49
CA LYS A 76 15.45 10.67 3.43
C LYS A 76 14.84 9.26 3.39
N GLU A 77 13.54 9.15 3.60
CA GLU A 77 12.87 7.85 3.71
C GLU A 77 12.85 7.07 2.39
N LEU A 78 12.81 7.76 1.24
CA LEU A 78 13.03 7.12 -0.06
C LEU A 78 14.44 6.53 -0.18
N GLY A 79 15.46 7.17 0.42
CA GLY A 79 16.83 6.65 0.47
C GLY A 79 16.91 5.36 1.28
N ASP A 80 16.26 5.33 2.44
CA ASP A 80 16.25 4.19 3.36
C ASP A 80 15.43 3.03 2.77
N LEU A 81 14.29 3.30 2.15
CA LEU A 81 13.53 2.29 1.40
C LEU A 81 14.34 1.71 0.22
N LEU A 82 15.03 2.57 -0.54
CA LEU A 82 15.88 2.14 -1.65
C LEU A 82 17.04 1.25 -1.18
N LEU A 83 17.64 1.57 -0.04
CA LEU A 83 18.65 0.73 0.60
C LEU A 83 18.10 -0.67 0.93
N ASN A 84 16.92 -0.74 1.55
CA ASN A 84 16.25 -2.00 1.88
C ASN A 84 15.92 -2.82 0.62
N VAL A 85 15.45 -2.19 -0.45
CA VAL A 85 15.23 -2.86 -1.76
C VAL A 85 16.54 -3.42 -2.31
N ALA A 86 17.63 -2.64 -2.28
CA ALA A 86 18.94 -3.09 -2.75
C ALA A 86 19.47 -4.28 -1.93
N PHE A 87 19.27 -4.28 -0.60
CA PHE A 87 19.61 -5.45 0.23
C PHE A 87 18.87 -6.71 -0.20
N GLN A 88 17.56 -6.64 -0.49
CA GLN A 88 16.80 -7.80 -0.93
C GLN A 88 17.34 -8.37 -2.25
N VAL A 89 17.71 -7.49 -3.18
CA VAL A 89 18.28 -7.89 -4.47
C VAL A 89 19.66 -8.58 -4.27
N ILE A 90 20.57 -7.97 -3.50
CA ILE A 90 21.90 -8.54 -3.23
C ILE A 90 21.79 -9.88 -2.50
N LEU A 91 20.91 -9.99 -1.52
CA LEU A 91 20.64 -11.24 -0.80
C LEU A 91 20.08 -12.35 -1.71
N ALA A 92 19.32 -12.00 -2.74
CA ALA A 92 18.86 -12.94 -3.74
C ALA A 92 20.00 -13.39 -4.69
N GLU A 93 20.85 -12.46 -5.12
CA GLU A 93 22.07 -12.78 -5.90
C GLU A 93 22.99 -13.72 -5.15
N GLU A 94 23.25 -13.46 -3.86
CA GLU A 94 24.10 -14.33 -3.01
C GLU A 94 23.57 -15.76 -2.89
N ARG A 95 22.25 -15.94 -2.95
CA ARG A 95 21.62 -17.27 -2.95
C ARG A 95 21.54 -17.90 -4.34
N GLY A 96 21.92 -17.17 -5.40
CA GLY A 96 21.78 -17.63 -6.79
C GLY A 96 20.31 -17.74 -7.24
N ALA A 97 19.39 -16.98 -6.60
CA ALA A 97 17.98 -17.04 -6.92
C ALA A 97 17.62 -16.21 -8.17
N PHE A 98 18.08 -14.98 -8.22
CA PHE A 98 17.94 -14.06 -9.37
C PHE A 98 18.97 -12.93 -9.23
N SER A 99 19.23 -12.23 -10.33
CA SER A 99 20.15 -11.09 -10.39
C SER A 99 19.41 -9.76 -10.42
N THR A 100 20.15 -8.66 -10.19
CA THR A 100 19.66 -7.30 -10.42
C THR A 100 19.08 -7.14 -11.84
N LYS A 101 19.76 -7.72 -12.83
CA LYS A 101 19.30 -7.66 -14.22
C LYS A 101 17.92 -8.31 -14.39
N ASP A 102 17.69 -9.45 -13.75
CA ASP A 102 16.41 -10.16 -13.86
C ASP A 102 15.28 -9.31 -13.26
N VAL A 103 15.52 -8.63 -12.12
CA VAL A 103 14.55 -7.72 -11.51
C VAL A 103 14.20 -6.56 -12.45
N ILE A 104 15.21 -5.91 -13.03
CA ILE A 104 15.00 -4.76 -13.92
C ILE A 104 14.29 -5.22 -15.21
N THR A 105 14.75 -6.31 -15.82
CA THR A 105 14.13 -6.85 -17.05
C THR A 105 12.66 -7.21 -16.82
N ALA A 106 12.35 -7.90 -15.73
CA ALA A 106 10.97 -8.24 -15.40
C ALA A 106 10.08 -7.00 -15.16
N LEU A 107 10.63 -5.94 -14.57
CA LEU A 107 9.93 -4.68 -14.41
C LEU A 107 9.69 -4.00 -15.77
N GLU A 108 10.71 -3.90 -16.62
CA GLU A 108 10.64 -3.28 -17.94
C GLU A 108 9.62 -3.99 -18.82
N GLU A 109 9.70 -5.31 -18.94
CA GLU A 109 8.77 -6.15 -19.72
C GLU A 109 7.32 -5.95 -19.25
N LYS A 110 7.11 -5.95 -17.93
CA LYS A 110 5.79 -5.72 -17.35
C LYS A 110 5.27 -4.31 -17.65
N MET A 111 6.10 -3.27 -17.53
CA MET A 111 5.67 -1.90 -17.81
C MET A 111 5.38 -1.68 -19.29
N VAL A 112 6.21 -2.23 -20.18
CA VAL A 112 5.96 -2.19 -21.63
C VAL A 112 4.64 -2.89 -21.98
N ALA A 113 4.40 -4.07 -21.44
CA ALA A 113 3.16 -4.82 -21.71
C ALA A 113 1.91 -4.07 -21.18
N ARG A 114 2.03 -3.36 -20.05
CA ARG A 114 0.91 -2.62 -19.44
C ARG A 114 0.62 -1.26 -20.08
N HIS A 115 1.51 -0.76 -20.91
CA HIS A 115 1.37 0.56 -21.54
C HIS A 115 1.44 0.49 -23.07
N PRO A 116 0.58 -0.34 -23.73
CA PRO A 116 0.59 -0.46 -25.19
C PRO A 116 0.25 0.85 -25.91
N HIS A 117 -0.37 1.80 -25.23
CA HIS A 117 -0.62 3.17 -25.70
C HIS A 117 0.63 4.07 -25.66
N VAL A 118 1.67 3.68 -24.92
CA VAL A 118 2.97 4.39 -24.85
C VAL A 118 4.00 3.70 -25.74
N PHE A 119 4.03 2.37 -25.72
CA PHE A 119 5.07 1.56 -26.34
C PHE A 119 4.63 0.83 -27.63
N GLY A 120 3.33 0.86 -27.93
CA GLY A 120 2.70 0.23 -29.09
C GLY A 120 1.85 1.20 -29.89
N ASP A 121 0.89 0.66 -30.61
CA ASP A 121 0.01 1.43 -31.52
C ASP A 121 -1.42 1.58 -30.95
N SER A 122 -1.65 1.30 -29.66
CA SER A 122 -2.95 1.48 -29.02
C SER A 122 -3.24 2.96 -28.77
N GLU A 123 -4.42 3.45 -29.16
CA GLU A 123 -4.82 4.84 -28.97
C GLU A 123 -5.27 5.17 -27.51
N SER A 124 -5.59 4.14 -26.74
CA SER A 124 -6.09 4.31 -25.36
C SER A 124 -5.44 3.36 -24.36
N PRO A 125 -5.32 3.76 -23.08
CA PRO A 125 -4.89 2.84 -22.04
C PRO A 125 -5.86 1.65 -21.95
N PRO A 126 -5.37 0.41 -21.89
CA PRO A 126 -6.22 -0.75 -21.70
C PRO A 126 -6.82 -0.76 -20.28
N ASP A 127 -7.93 -1.46 -20.12
CA ASP A 127 -8.48 -1.70 -18.78
C ASP A 127 -7.51 -2.50 -17.93
N TRP A 128 -7.17 -1.94 -16.77
CA TRP A 128 -6.16 -2.47 -15.87
C TRP A 128 -6.47 -3.88 -15.34
N GLU A 129 -7.73 -4.18 -15.07
CA GLU A 129 -8.13 -5.50 -14.56
C GLU A 129 -8.07 -6.57 -15.64
N THR A 130 -8.44 -6.23 -16.88
CA THR A 130 -8.31 -7.09 -18.05
C THR A 130 -6.84 -7.45 -18.30
N MET A 131 -5.94 -6.47 -18.21
CA MET A 131 -4.50 -6.72 -18.34
C MET A 131 -3.95 -7.65 -17.28
N LYS A 132 -4.31 -7.42 -16.02
CA LYS A 132 -3.91 -8.30 -14.93
C LYS A 132 -4.44 -9.72 -15.05
N ALA A 133 -5.63 -9.88 -15.60
CA ALA A 133 -6.19 -11.21 -15.88
C ALA A 133 -5.39 -11.93 -16.99
N ALA A 134 -5.00 -11.21 -18.05
CA ALA A 134 -4.16 -11.76 -19.11
C ALA A 134 -2.74 -12.12 -18.62
N GLU A 135 -2.12 -11.30 -17.78
CA GLU A 135 -0.81 -11.61 -17.15
C GLU A 135 -0.86 -12.90 -16.35
N ARG A 136 -1.87 -13.05 -15.49
CA ARG A 136 -2.03 -14.28 -14.69
C ARG A 136 -2.16 -15.54 -15.55
N THR A 137 -2.92 -15.43 -16.64
CA THR A 137 -3.06 -16.55 -17.60
C THR A 137 -1.73 -16.90 -18.27
N SER A 138 -0.92 -15.89 -18.59
CA SER A 138 0.41 -16.07 -19.19
C SER A 138 1.43 -16.65 -18.18
N GLU A 139 1.41 -16.17 -16.94
CA GLU A 139 2.28 -16.68 -15.87
C GLU A 139 1.98 -18.14 -15.52
N ALA A 140 0.70 -18.50 -15.42
CA ALA A 140 0.27 -19.89 -15.18
C ALA A 140 0.70 -20.83 -16.33
N ALA A 141 0.63 -20.36 -17.60
CA ALA A 141 1.08 -21.11 -18.74
C ALA A 141 2.60 -21.34 -18.78
N LEU A 142 3.40 -20.38 -18.30
CA LEU A 142 4.85 -20.47 -18.21
C LEU A 142 5.33 -21.44 -17.11
N GLN A 143 4.53 -21.58 -16.04
CA GLN A 143 4.90 -22.43 -14.90
C GLN A 143 4.51 -23.91 -15.08
N ASN A 144 3.91 -24.28 -16.23
CA ASN A 144 3.40 -25.65 -16.47
C ASN A 144 2.47 -26.17 -15.34
N GLU A 145 1.87 -25.27 -14.58
CA GLU A 145 0.88 -25.65 -13.59
C GLU A 145 -0.41 -26.10 -14.32
N PRO A 146 -1.02 -27.21 -13.88
CA PRO A 146 -2.31 -27.60 -14.45
C PRO A 146 -3.28 -26.44 -14.26
N VAL A 147 -3.92 -26.01 -15.33
CA VAL A 147 -4.99 -25.00 -15.27
C VAL A 147 -5.97 -25.45 -14.19
N LYS A 148 -5.92 -24.77 -13.04
CA LYS A 148 -6.84 -25.03 -11.93
C LYS A 148 -8.25 -24.86 -12.49
N THR A 149 -9.05 -25.91 -12.43
CA THR A 149 -10.42 -25.96 -12.96
C THR A 149 -11.42 -25.11 -12.16
N GLY A 150 -10.93 -24.31 -11.19
CA GLY A 150 -11.69 -23.33 -10.40
C GLY A 150 -11.06 -21.96 -10.44
N ILE A 151 -11.83 -20.93 -10.73
CA ILE A 151 -11.39 -19.54 -10.63
C ILE A 151 -11.40 -19.19 -9.14
N ASP A 152 -10.21 -19.04 -8.52
CA ASP A 152 -10.10 -18.37 -7.24
C ASP A 152 -10.04 -16.85 -7.50
N PRO A 153 -11.09 -16.08 -7.19
CA PRO A 153 -11.10 -14.64 -7.44
C PRO A 153 -10.06 -13.89 -6.59
N PHE A 154 -9.53 -14.50 -5.55
CA PHE A 154 -8.59 -13.87 -4.61
C PHE A 154 -7.12 -14.23 -4.89
N GLU A 155 -6.86 -15.07 -5.88
CA GLU A 155 -5.50 -15.41 -6.29
C GLU A 155 -4.70 -14.16 -6.66
N GLY A 156 -3.45 -14.06 -6.14
CA GLY A 156 -2.56 -12.93 -6.33
C GLY A 156 -2.85 -11.71 -5.43
N ILE A 157 -3.77 -11.81 -4.45
CA ILE A 157 -3.89 -10.84 -3.37
C ILE A 157 -2.90 -11.24 -2.28
N PRO A 158 -1.87 -10.42 -1.97
CA PRO A 158 -0.88 -10.79 -0.97
C PRO A 158 -1.53 -10.95 0.41
N PRO A 159 -1.32 -12.09 1.10
CA PRO A 159 -1.90 -12.31 2.43
C PRO A 159 -1.30 -11.39 3.51
N GLY A 160 -0.14 -10.79 3.24
CA GLY A 160 0.56 -9.89 4.15
C GLY A 160 0.21 -8.41 3.99
N LEU A 161 -0.80 -8.06 3.20
CA LEU A 161 -1.34 -6.70 3.19
C LEU A 161 -1.95 -6.37 4.54
N ASP A 162 -1.92 -5.08 4.91
CA ASP A 162 -2.71 -4.59 6.03
C ASP A 162 -4.20 -4.88 5.81
N PRO A 163 -4.98 -5.06 6.88
CA PRO A 163 -6.37 -5.51 6.76
C PRO A 163 -7.25 -4.59 5.89
N LEU A 164 -7.09 -3.26 5.98
CA LEU A 164 -7.90 -2.31 5.21
C LEU A 164 -7.55 -2.33 3.73
N SER A 165 -6.27 -2.36 3.40
CA SER A 165 -5.81 -2.52 2.01
C SER A 165 -6.26 -3.86 1.43
N ARG A 166 -6.23 -4.94 2.23
CA ARG A 166 -6.70 -6.25 1.81
C ARG A 166 -8.21 -6.27 1.58
N ALA A 167 -9.00 -5.67 2.47
CA ALA A 167 -10.44 -5.52 2.31
C ALA A 167 -10.79 -4.80 0.99
N ALA A 168 -10.18 -3.64 0.73
CA ALA A 168 -10.38 -2.91 -0.52
C ALA A 168 -10.00 -3.73 -1.76
N ARG A 169 -8.92 -4.52 -1.69
CA ARG A 169 -8.49 -5.41 -2.78
C ARG A 169 -9.47 -6.53 -3.05
N VAL A 170 -9.96 -7.19 -2.00
CA VAL A 170 -10.95 -8.26 -2.10
C VAL A 170 -12.24 -7.73 -2.71
N GLN A 171 -12.75 -6.61 -2.21
CA GLN A 171 -13.96 -5.96 -2.71
C GLN A 171 -13.81 -5.51 -4.17
N LYS A 172 -12.70 -4.85 -4.53
CA LYS A 172 -12.42 -4.48 -5.91
C LYS A 172 -12.36 -5.70 -6.83
N ARG A 173 -11.83 -6.83 -6.34
CA ARG A 173 -11.78 -8.07 -7.12
C ARG A 173 -13.19 -8.63 -7.36
N MET A 174 -14.07 -8.61 -6.35
CA MET A 174 -15.44 -9.07 -6.50
C MET A 174 -16.26 -8.17 -7.42
N ALA A 175 -15.97 -6.89 -7.47
CA ALA A 175 -16.57 -5.95 -8.43
C ALA A 175 -16.34 -6.39 -9.89
N THR A 176 -15.18 -7.00 -10.22
CA THR A 176 -14.91 -7.51 -11.58
C THR A 176 -15.76 -8.74 -11.95
N PHE A 177 -16.43 -9.36 -10.97
CA PHE A 177 -17.39 -10.44 -11.13
C PHE A 177 -18.85 -9.95 -11.05
N ASN A 178 -19.06 -8.64 -11.22
CA ASN A 178 -20.38 -7.98 -11.09
C ASN A 178 -21.00 -8.13 -9.69
N PHE A 179 -20.16 -8.32 -8.65
CA PHE A 179 -20.60 -8.34 -7.27
C PHE A 179 -20.11 -7.07 -6.58
N ASP A 180 -20.84 -5.96 -6.83
CA ASP A 180 -20.57 -4.64 -6.27
C ASP A 180 -21.86 -3.84 -6.14
N TRP A 181 -21.81 -2.79 -5.34
CA TRP A 181 -22.86 -1.78 -5.26
C TRP A 181 -22.81 -0.87 -6.50
N GLU A 182 -23.97 -0.48 -7.00
CA GLU A 182 -24.08 0.47 -8.12
C GLU A 182 -23.50 1.86 -7.77
N ASN A 183 -23.57 2.23 -6.49
CA ASN A 183 -23.16 3.53 -5.98
C ASN A 183 -22.80 3.47 -4.49
N ILE A 184 -22.34 4.60 -3.96
CA ILE A 184 -21.91 4.71 -2.56
C ILE A 184 -23.09 4.58 -1.55
N GLU A 185 -24.32 4.89 -1.96
CA GLU A 185 -25.49 4.82 -1.09
C GLU A 185 -25.74 3.40 -0.57
N GLY A 186 -25.54 2.39 -1.42
CA GLY A 186 -25.65 0.98 -1.03
C GLY A 186 -24.63 0.61 0.03
N ALA A 187 -23.36 1.03 -0.14
CA ALA A 187 -22.33 0.79 0.84
C ALA A 187 -22.57 1.53 2.16
N LEU A 188 -23.05 2.79 2.11
CA LEU A 188 -23.44 3.55 3.29
C LEU A 188 -24.63 2.93 4.03
N ALA A 189 -25.58 2.35 3.30
CA ALA A 189 -26.69 1.62 3.92
C ALA A 189 -26.18 0.40 4.68
N LYS A 190 -25.19 -0.34 4.13
CA LYS A 190 -24.56 -1.47 4.82
C LYS A 190 -23.80 -1.03 6.08
N VAL A 191 -23.05 0.09 6.03
CA VAL A 191 -22.42 0.63 7.25
C VAL A 191 -23.46 0.92 8.36
N ARG A 192 -24.63 1.46 8.01
CA ARG A 192 -25.69 1.70 9.00
C ARG A 192 -26.28 0.40 9.57
N GLU A 193 -26.39 -0.62 8.75
CA GLU A 193 -26.81 -1.96 9.16
C GLU A 193 -25.84 -2.53 10.19
N GLU A 194 -24.53 -2.54 9.90
CA GLU A 194 -23.49 -3.04 10.80
C GLU A 194 -23.43 -2.27 12.13
N ILE A 195 -23.68 -0.96 12.10
CA ILE A 195 -23.79 -0.17 13.34
C ILE A 195 -24.95 -0.66 14.20
N VAL A 196 -26.09 -0.98 13.61
CA VAL A 196 -27.26 -1.48 14.34
C VAL A 196 -27.00 -2.86 14.91
N GLU A 197 -26.36 -3.75 14.14
CA GLU A 197 -25.99 -5.10 14.59
C GLU A 197 -24.99 -5.05 15.74
N LEU A 198 -23.94 -4.23 15.63
CA LEU A 198 -23.00 -3.97 16.71
C LEU A 198 -23.69 -3.42 17.98
N GLN A 199 -24.64 -2.48 17.84
CA GLN A 199 -25.41 -1.95 18.98
C GLN A 199 -26.21 -3.04 19.68
N GLN A 200 -26.87 -3.92 18.93
CA GLN A 200 -27.65 -5.03 19.50
C GLN A 200 -26.77 -6.00 20.31
N VAL A 201 -25.55 -6.26 19.85
CA VAL A 201 -24.61 -7.12 20.56
C VAL A 201 -24.01 -6.39 21.77
N ALA A 202 -23.70 -5.10 21.65
CA ALA A 202 -23.17 -4.28 22.75
C ALA A 202 -24.18 -4.12 23.88
N ASP A 203 -25.47 -3.89 23.57
CA ASP A 203 -26.53 -3.73 24.58
C ASP A 203 -26.76 -5.01 25.42
N THR A 204 -26.41 -6.18 24.88
CA THR A 204 -26.51 -7.46 25.62
C THR A 204 -25.32 -7.70 26.56
N ASN A 205 -24.22 -6.95 26.42
CA ASN A 205 -22.96 -7.10 27.14
C ASN A 205 -22.50 -5.78 27.77
N LEU A 206 -23.20 -5.30 28.79
CA LEU A 206 -23.05 -3.96 29.39
C LEU A 206 -21.73 -3.66 30.12
N VAL A 207 -20.76 -4.59 30.17
CA VAL A 207 -19.45 -4.35 30.77
C VAL A 207 -18.38 -5.01 29.92
N PHE A 208 -17.68 -4.23 29.10
CA PHE A 208 -16.48 -4.70 28.42
C PHE A 208 -15.23 -4.23 29.16
N ASP A 209 -14.46 -5.17 29.69
CA ASP A 209 -13.03 -4.91 29.91
C ASP A 209 -12.31 -4.93 28.56
N ILE A 210 -11.40 -3.98 28.34
CA ILE A 210 -10.59 -3.94 27.11
C ILE A 210 -9.79 -5.25 27.03
N GLY A 211 -10.11 -6.10 26.07
CA GLY A 211 -9.46 -7.41 25.88
C GLY A 211 -10.38 -8.63 26.05
N ASP A 212 -11.61 -8.43 26.51
CA ASP A 212 -12.61 -9.49 26.76
C ASP A 212 -13.86 -9.37 25.87
N ALA A 213 -13.67 -8.79 24.66
CA ALA A 213 -14.77 -8.74 23.69
C ALA A 213 -15.23 -10.15 23.34
N SER A 214 -16.55 -10.39 23.36
CA SER A 214 -17.09 -11.67 22.90
C SER A 214 -16.78 -11.85 21.40
N GLU A 215 -16.65 -13.08 20.94
CA GLU A 215 -16.44 -13.39 19.51
C GLU A 215 -17.46 -12.66 18.61
N ARG A 216 -18.68 -12.47 19.08
CA ARG A 216 -19.72 -11.74 18.34
C ARG A 216 -19.44 -10.24 18.21
N VAL A 217 -18.86 -9.60 19.22
CA VAL A 217 -18.47 -8.17 19.11
C VAL A 217 -17.31 -8.00 18.14
N GLU A 218 -16.35 -8.90 18.15
CA GLU A 218 -15.26 -8.89 17.18
C GLU A 218 -15.76 -9.07 15.74
N GLU A 219 -16.74 -9.95 15.54
CA GLU A 219 -17.40 -10.20 14.25
C GLU A 219 -18.08 -8.92 13.74
N GLU A 220 -18.97 -8.31 14.52
CA GLU A 220 -19.71 -7.09 14.10
C GLU A 220 -18.76 -5.88 13.89
N VAL A 221 -17.72 -5.72 14.71
CA VAL A 221 -16.69 -4.71 14.49
C VAL A 221 -15.94 -4.99 13.19
N GLY A 222 -15.63 -6.24 12.89
CA GLY A 222 -14.99 -6.66 11.65
C GLY A 222 -15.85 -6.31 10.43
N ASP A 223 -17.15 -6.59 10.48
CA ASP A 223 -18.09 -6.32 9.39
C ASP A 223 -18.30 -4.82 9.19
N LEU A 224 -18.38 -4.05 10.26
CA LEU A 224 -18.41 -2.58 10.19
C LEU A 224 -17.16 -2.01 9.52
N LEU A 225 -15.96 -2.48 9.90
CA LEU A 225 -14.69 -2.04 9.28
C LEU A 225 -14.62 -2.45 7.80
N PHE A 226 -15.12 -3.62 7.45
CA PHE A 226 -15.18 -4.10 6.08
C PHE A 226 -16.14 -3.28 5.22
N ALA A 227 -17.32 -2.96 5.74
CA ALA A 227 -18.29 -2.07 5.08
C ALA A 227 -17.76 -0.63 4.92
N ALA A 228 -17.06 -0.11 5.95
CA ALA A 228 -16.41 1.20 5.88
C ALA A 228 -15.29 1.22 4.82
N ALA A 229 -14.48 0.17 4.72
CA ALA A 229 -13.46 0.05 3.68
C ALA A 229 -14.08 0.05 2.27
N ASN A 230 -15.24 -0.61 2.09
CA ASN A 230 -15.96 -0.59 0.81
C ASN A 230 -16.51 0.80 0.47
N THR A 231 -17.05 1.49 1.46
CA THR A 231 -17.52 2.87 1.30
C THR A 231 -16.39 3.80 0.86
N ALA A 232 -15.21 3.70 1.51
CA ALA A 232 -14.03 4.46 1.11
C ALA A 232 -13.62 4.16 -0.34
N ARG A 233 -13.59 2.89 -0.74
CA ARG A 233 -13.27 2.45 -2.11
C ARG A 233 -14.24 3.06 -3.14
N LEU A 234 -15.54 3.01 -2.89
CA LEU A 234 -16.57 3.57 -3.78
C LEU A 234 -16.54 5.10 -3.82
N ALA A 235 -16.08 5.75 -2.75
CA ALA A 235 -15.80 7.18 -2.70
C ALA A 235 -14.50 7.57 -3.44
N GLY A 236 -13.74 6.60 -3.99
CA GLY A 236 -12.46 6.84 -4.64
C GLY A 236 -11.27 7.01 -3.67
N ALA A 237 -11.47 6.77 -2.38
CA ALA A 237 -10.42 6.84 -1.36
C ALA A 237 -9.80 5.47 -1.08
N HIS A 238 -8.50 5.46 -0.75
CA HIS A 238 -7.85 4.25 -0.24
C HIS A 238 -8.06 4.16 1.28
N PRO A 239 -8.72 3.13 1.82
CA PRO A 239 -9.14 3.12 3.22
C PRO A 239 -7.99 3.19 4.23
N ALA A 240 -6.87 2.50 3.96
CA ALA A 240 -5.69 2.57 4.84
C ALA A 240 -5.07 3.97 4.83
N ASN A 241 -4.91 4.61 3.66
CA ASN A 241 -4.38 5.97 3.58
C ASN A 241 -5.32 6.98 4.27
N ALA A 242 -6.62 6.85 4.07
CA ALA A 242 -7.60 7.72 4.72
C ALA A 242 -7.55 7.61 6.25
N LEU A 243 -7.32 6.39 6.77
CA LEU A 243 -7.15 6.18 8.20
C LEU A 243 -5.82 6.78 8.71
N LEU A 244 -4.72 6.60 7.99
CA LEU A 244 -3.42 7.21 8.35
C LEU A 244 -3.52 8.73 8.46
N VAL A 245 -4.13 9.40 7.46
CA VAL A 245 -4.37 10.86 7.51
C VAL A 245 -5.19 11.25 8.74
N SER A 246 -6.20 10.45 9.10
CA SER A 246 -7.03 10.72 10.27
C SER A 246 -6.26 10.53 11.58
N ILE A 247 -5.38 9.53 11.66
CA ILE A 247 -4.50 9.29 12.81
C ILE A 247 -3.53 10.45 12.98
N SER A 248 -2.80 10.84 11.93
CA SER A 248 -1.84 11.96 11.99
C SER A 248 -2.53 13.27 12.39
N LYS A 249 -3.73 13.52 11.85
CA LYS A 249 -4.53 14.68 12.26
C LYS A 249 -4.90 14.64 13.74
N PHE A 250 -5.34 13.50 14.25
CA PHE A 250 -5.67 13.33 15.67
C PHE A 250 -4.44 13.56 16.56
N GLU A 251 -3.31 12.96 16.21
CA GLU A 251 -2.06 13.13 16.96
C GLU A 251 -1.59 14.59 17.01
N ASN A 252 -1.65 15.29 15.87
CA ASN A 252 -1.26 16.70 15.79
C ASN A 252 -2.17 17.57 16.70
N ARG A 253 -3.47 17.31 16.69
CA ARG A 253 -4.42 17.98 17.58
C ARG A 253 -4.12 17.71 19.06
N CYS A 254 -3.82 16.46 19.40
CA CYS A 254 -3.45 16.10 20.76
C CYS A 254 -2.17 16.81 21.20
N ARG A 255 -1.13 16.87 20.34
CA ARG A 255 0.10 17.62 20.64
C ARG A 255 -0.20 19.11 20.89
N ARG A 256 -1.05 19.71 20.04
CA ARG A 256 -1.46 21.12 20.19
C ARG A 256 -2.26 21.36 21.46
N MET A 257 -3.14 20.44 21.85
CA MET A 257 -3.87 20.50 23.12
C MET A 257 -2.92 20.50 24.32
N ILE A 258 -1.89 19.63 24.27
CA ILE A 258 -0.86 19.55 25.34
C ILE A 258 -0.12 20.89 25.45
N GLU A 259 0.33 21.49 24.36
CA GLU A 259 0.95 22.80 24.33
C GLU A 259 0.05 23.90 24.95
N LEU A 260 -1.23 23.92 24.60
CA LEU A 260 -2.20 24.88 25.15
C LEU A 260 -2.41 24.66 26.65
N ALA A 261 -2.45 23.41 27.11
CA ALA A 261 -2.58 23.08 28.50
C ALA A 261 -1.34 23.55 29.31
N GLU A 262 -0.13 23.31 28.81
CA GLU A 262 1.11 23.78 29.39
C GLU A 262 1.16 25.31 29.51
N MET A 263 0.83 26.03 28.41
CA MET A 263 0.79 27.49 28.40
C MET A 263 -0.19 28.06 29.43
N ARG A 264 -1.25 27.34 29.77
CA ARG A 264 -2.30 27.75 30.72
C ARG A 264 -2.12 27.17 32.10
N SER A 265 -1.04 26.44 32.34
CA SER A 265 -0.76 25.75 33.62
C SER A 265 -1.92 24.82 34.02
N ILE A 266 -2.55 24.17 33.01
CA ILE A 266 -3.56 23.15 33.24
C ILE A 266 -2.83 21.82 33.43
N ASP A 267 -3.10 21.17 34.55
CA ASP A 267 -2.53 19.87 34.86
C ASP A 267 -3.27 18.78 34.09
N TRP A 268 -2.62 18.22 33.06
CA TRP A 268 -3.16 17.22 32.17
C TRP A 268 -3.63 15.94 32.87
N GLU A 269 -2.96 15.57 33.98
CA GLU A 269 -3.29 14.32 34.68
C GLU A 269 -4.55 14.42 35.55
N THR A 270 -4.90 15.64 35.97
CA THR A 270 -6.01 15.86 36.91
C THR A 270 -7.18 16.63 36.33
N VAL A 271 -7.01 17.14 35.09
CA VAL A 271 -8.05 17.90 34.42
C VAL A 271 -9.22 17.01 33.98
N GLY A 272 -10.45 17.49 34.17
CA GLY A 272 -11.65 16.77 33.74
C GLY A 272 -11.88 16.83 32.23
N LEU A 273 -12.63 15.85 31.70
CA LEU A 273 -12.95 15.67 30.28
C LEU A 273 -13.55 16.93 29.65
N GLU A 274 -14.43 17.66 30.36
CA GLU A 274 -15.05 18.90 29.86
C GLU A 274 -14.03 19.99 29.49
N THR A 275 -12.91 20.07 30.20
CA THR A 275 -11.85 21.02 29.89
C THR A 275 -11.02 20.54 28.70
N LEU A 276 -10.77 19.23 28.59
CA LEU A 276 -10.12 18.64 27.44
C LEU A 276 -10.95 18.81 26.16
N ASP A 277 -12.26 18.64 26.22
CA ASP A 277 -13.16 18.87 25.10
C ASP A 277 -13.12 20.34 24.64
N ARG A 278 -13.04 21.28 25.57
CA ARG A 278 -12.88 22.70 25.21
C ARG A 278 -11.56 22.99 24.52
N LEU A 279 -10.46 22.41 24.99
CA LEU A 279 -9.17 22.52 24.32
C LEU A 279 -9.20 21.89 22.94
N TRP A 280 -9.83 20.73 22.80
CA TRP A 280 -10.02 20.05 21.52
C TRP A 280 -10.80 20.90 20.51
N ASP A 281 -11.91 21.51 20.93
CA ASP A 281 -12.71 22.37 20.07
C ASP A 281 -11.98 23.65 19.67
N GLU A 282 -11.15 24.21 20.58
CA GLU A 282 -10.28 25.34 20.28
C GLU A 282 -9.24 24.99 19.19
N VAL A 283 -8.54 23.86 19.34
CA VAL A 283 -7.58 23.39 18.33
C VAL A 283 -8.24 23.17 16.99
N LYS A 284 -9.46 22.62 16.96
CA LYS A 284 -10.23 22.48 15.70
C LYS A 284 -10.58 23.80 15.04
N GLN A 285 -10.80 24.86 15.84
CA GLN A 285 -11.07 26.20 15.33
C GLN A 285 -9.82 26.89 14.80
N GLU A 286 -8.62 26.59 15.35
CA GLU A 286 -7.34 27.10 14.84
C GLU A 286 -7.03 26.57 13.42
N GLU A 287 -7.57 25.38 13.06
CA GLU A 287 -7.35 24.73 11.75
C GLU A 287 -8.38 25.15 10.67
N ALA A 288 -9.47 25.82 11.01
CA ALA A 288 -10.58 26.17 10.10
C ALA A 288 -10.37 27.52 9.41
#